data_cb40364c4f65fd14d59062fe1cecb162
#
_entry.id   cb40364c4f65fd14d59062fe1cecb162
#
_cell.length_a   1.000
_cell.length_b   1.000
_cell.length_c   1.000
_cell.angle_alpha   90.00
_cell.angle_beta   90.00
_cell.angle_gamma   90.00
#
_symmetry.space_group_name_H-M   'P 1'
#
loop_
_entity.id
_entity.type
_entity.pdbx_description
1 polymer ?
#
loop_
_entity_poly.entity_id
_entity_poly.type
_entity_poly.pdbx_seq_one_letter_code
_entity_poly.pdbx_strand_id
1 'polypeptide(L)'
;DLMIGHPVCTFICRNRSRLNKKENHELDTILFMSLLNADIDKICIENPVPSKAAGLPKYTQIIQPYQHGHDHSKKTCLWLKNLPNLEPTDEIKHTYVITPNGKKYTKGWYETPRNSVDRSRTFTGIANAMADQWG
;
A
#
# COMPACT_ATOMS: atom_id res chain seq x y z
N ASP A 1 21.06 0.47 8.38
CA ASP A 1 20.47 0.94 7.10
C ASP A 1 18.98 0.64 7.07
N LEU A 2 18.21 1.48 6.38
CA LEU A 2 16.76 1.34 6.17
C LEU A 2 16.46 1.28 4.67
N MET A 3 15.68 0.30 4.25
CA MET A 3 15.12 0.22 2.90
C MET A 3 13.59 0.30 2.96
N ILE A 4 13.01 1.17 2.14
CA ILE A 4 11.57 1.21 1.88
C ILE A 4 11.36 0.83 0.42
N GLY A 5 10.67 -0.28 0.16
CA GLY A 5 10.49 -0.84 -1.16
C GLY A 5 9.03 -0.82 -1.61
N HIS A 6 8.80 -0.47 -2.88
CA HIS A 6 7.50 -0.47 -3.55
C HIS A 6 7.54 -1.39 -4.79
N PRO A 7 7.62 -2.71 -4.62
CA PRO A 7 7.71 -3.62 -5.75
C PRO A 7 6.45 -3.60 -6.61
N VAL A 8 6.62 -3.91 -7.88
CA VAL A 8 5.51 -4.03 -8.82
C VAL A 8 4.49 -5.05 -8.30
N CYS A 9 3.22 -4.67 -8.30
CA CYS A 9 2.13 -5.48 -7.76
C CYS A 9 1.06 -5.86 -8.80
N THR A 10 1.34 -5.67 -10.09
CA THR A 10 0.35 -5.82 -11.17
C THR A 10 -0.36 -7.17 -11.12
N PHE A 11 0.37 -8.24 -10.88
CA PHE A 11 -0.17 -9.60 -10.89
C PHE A 11 -0.41 -10.20 -9.50
N ILE A 12 0.02 -9.53 -8.43
CA ILE A 12 -0.09 -10.07 -7.07
C ILE A 12 -1.11 -9.34 -6.20
N CYS A 13 -1.63 -8.18 -6.61
CA CYS A 13 -2.60 -7.45 -5.82
C CYS A 13 -4.05 -7.90 -6.07
N ARG A 14 -4.88 -7.81 -5.02
CA ARG A 14 -6.28 -8.21 -5.05
C ARG A 14 -7.12 -7.45 -6.06
N ASN A 15 -6.85 -6.15 -6.25
CA ASN A 15 -7.63 -5.28 -7.13
C ASN A 15 -7.49 -5.62 -8.63
N ARG A 16 -6.52 -6.45 -8.99
CA ARG A 16 -6.28 -6.88 -10.36
C ARG A 16 -6.44 -8.41 -10.52
N SER A 17 -7.32 -9.01 -9.75
CA SER A 17 -7.56 -10.45 -9.75
C SER A 17 -7.86 -11.06 -11.13
N ARG A 18 -8.43 -10.29 -12.05
CA ARG A 18 -8.66 -10.72 -13.45
C ARG A 18 -7.37 -10.94 -14.23
N LEU A 19 -6.28 -10.26 -13.86
CA LEU A 19 -4.95 -10.39 -14.46
C LEU A 19 -4.08 -11.39 -13.69
N ASN A 20 -4.54 -11.86 -12.54
CA ASN A 20 -3.84 -12.75 -11.64
C ASN A 20 -3.90 -14.21 -12.13
N LYS A 21 -3.38 -14.45 -13.32
CA LYS A 21 -3.11 -15.81 -13.75
C LYS A 21 -1.89 -16.34 -12.99
N LYS A 22 -1.94 -17.56 -12.52
CA LYS A 22 -0.88 -18.18 -11.71
C LYS A 22 0.51 -18.05 -12.34
N GLU A 23 0.59 -18.16 -13.66
CA GLU A 23 1.81 -18.04 -14.46
C GLU A 23 2.46 -16.63 -14.40
N ASN A 24 1.68 -15.57 -14.10
CA ASN A 24 2.15 -14.20 -14.05
C ASN A 24 2.56 -13.75 -12.65
N HIS A 25 2.30 -14.56 -11.61
CA HIS A 25 2.65 -14.23 -10.23
C HIS A 25 4.15 -14.34 -9.96
N GLU A 26 4.85 -15.19 -10.71
CA GLU A 26 6.21 -15.62 -10.37
C GLU A 26 7.20 -14.46 -10.32
N LEU A 27 7.26 -13.63 -11.38
CA LEU A 27 8.23 -12.53 -11.44
C LEU A 27 7.98 -11.47 -10.36
N ASP A 28 6.72 -11.06 -10.17
CA ASP A 28 6.36 -10.07 -9.15
C ASP A 28 6.62 -10.65 -7.74
N THR A 29 6.37 -11.92 -7.52
CA THR A 29 6.65 -12.60 -6.24
C THR A 29 8.14 -12.74 -5.98
N ILE A 30 8.95 -13.08 -6.99
CA ILE A 30 10.40 -13.15 -6.88
C ILE A 30 10.98 -11.79 -6.48
N LEU A 31 10.57 -10.73 -7.15
CA LEU A 31 11.02 -9.37 -6.81
C LEU A 31 10.62 -9.00 -5.39
N PHE A 32 9.37 -9.23 -5.02
CA PHE A 32 8.86 -8.96 -3.67
C PHE A 32 9.70 -9.68 -2.60
N MET A 33 9.90 -10.97 -2.76
CA MET A 33 10.66 -11.79 -1.81
C MET A 33 12.14 -11.43 -1.78
N SER A 34 12.72 -11.06 -2.91
CA SER A 34 14.12 -10.59 -2.97
C SER A 34 14.32 -9.31 -2.16
N LEU A 35 13.37 -8.37 -2.24
CA LEU A 35 13.43 -7.14 -1.43
C LEU A 35 13.20 -7.44 0.06
N LEU A 36 12.22 -8.28 0.40
CA LEU A 36 11.92 -8.63 1.79
C LEU A 36 13.07 -9.37 2.48
N ASN A 37 13.81 -10.18 1.72
CA ASN A 37 14.95 -10.98 2.22
C ASN A 37 16.31 -10.33 1.96
N ALA A 38 16.34 -9.06 1.53
CA ALA A 38 17.61 -8.37 1.31
C ALA A 38 18.46 -8.31 2.59
N ASP A 39 19.79 -8.33 2.43
CA ASP A 39 20.74 -8.18 3.55
C ASP A 39 20.82 -6.72 3.99
N ILE A 40 19.69 -6.23 4.50
CA ILE A 40 19.52 -4.89 5.06
C ILE A 40 18.85 -5.05 6.42
N ASP A 41 19.33 -4.30 7.40
CA ASP A 41 18.89 -4.43 8.79
C ASP A 41 17.40 -4.10 8.97
N LYS A 42 16.96 -2.97 8.44
CA LYS A 42 15.57 -2.50 8.55
C LYS A 42 14.91 -2.46 7.18
N ILE A 43 13.77 -3.12 7.03
CA ILE A 43 13.04 -3.17 5.75
C ILE A 43 11.56 -2.89 5.97
N CYS A 44 11.01 -2.03 5.12
CA CYS A 44 9.58 -1.88 4.92
C CYS A 44 9.24 -2.13 3.44
N ILE A 45 8.40 -3.11 3.17
CA ILE A 45 7.81 -3.29 1.84
C ILE A 45 6.36 -2.79 1.90
N GLU A 46 6.03 -1.88 1.00
CA GLU A 46 4.68 -1.34 0.84
C GLU A 46 4.02 -1.91 -0.41
N ASN A 47 2.83 -2.46 -0.27
CA ASN A 47 2.03 -2.94 -1.40
C ASN A 47 0.53 -2.88 -1.08
N PRO A 48 -0.34 -2.80 -2.10
CA PRO A 48 -1.77 -3.02 -1.91
C PRO A 48 -2.06 -4.41 -1.34
N VAL A 49 -3.30 -4.62 -0.86
CA VAL A 49 -3.71 -5.93 -0.33
C VAL A 49 -3.45 -7.02 -1.37
N PRO A 50 -2.62 -8.02 -1.07
CA PRO A 50 -2.28 -9.07 -2.01
C PRO A 50 -3.46 -10.01 -2.26
N SER A 51 -3.48 -10.64 -3.44
CA SER A 51 -4.38 -11.77 -3.68
C SER A 51 -3.89 -12.99 -2.90
N LYS A 52 -4.81 -13.83 -2.45
CA LYS A 52 -4.46 -15.08 -1.77
C LYS A 52 -3.64 -16.01 -2.67
N ALA A 53 -3.92 -15.99 -3.98
CA ALA A 53 -3.22 -16.82 -4.96
C ALA A 53 -1.73 -16.45 -5.12
N ALA A 54 -1.32 -15.23 -4.76
CA ALA A 54 0.07 -14.82 -4.85
C ALA A 54 0.98 -15.52 -3.83
N GLY A 55 0.42 -16.08 -2.75
CA GLY A 55 1.18 -16.83 -1.76
C GLY A 55 2.22 -16.02 -0.98
N LEU A 56 2.05 -14.69 -0.90
CA LEU A 56 2.95 -13.83 -0.13
C LEU A 56 2.84 -14.10 1.38
N PRO A 57 3.91 -13.86 2.15
CA PRO A 57 3.84 -13.88 3.60
C PRO A 57 2.75 -12.91 4.11
N LYS A 58 2.23 -13.17 5.30
CA LYS A 58 1.27 -12.26 5.93
C LYS A 58 1.95 -10.91 6.17
N TYR A 59 1.25 -9.82 5.81
CA TYR A 59 1.71 -8.47 6.11
C TYR A 59 1.70 -8.22 7.63
N THR A 60 2.56 -7.31 8.07
CA THR A 60 2.67 -6.92 9.48
C THR A 60 1.56 -5.97 9.89
N GLN A 61 1.20 -5.03 9.00
CA GLN A 61 0.29 -3.93 9.30
C GLN A 61 -0.47 -3.50 8.05
N ILE A 62 -1.70 -2.99 8.24
CA ILE A 62 -2.42 -2.21 7.24
C ILE A 62 -2.47 -0.76 7.69
N ILE A 63 -2.14 0.16 6.80
CA ILE A 63 -2.27 1.60 6.99
C ILE A 63 -3.26 2.20 6.00
N GLN A 64 -3.75 3.40 6.35
CA GLN A 64 -4.69 4.16 5.54
C GLN A 64 -4.24 5.62 5.44
N PRO A 65 -4.40 6.28 4.27
CA PRO A 65 -4.03 7.68 4.13
C PRO A 65 -4.75 8.64 5.11
N TYR A 66 -5.99 8.35 5.50
CA TYR A 66 -6.71 9.18 6.47
C TYR A 66 -6.08 9.19 7.87
N GLN A 67 -5.27 8.21 8.19
CA GLN A 67 -4.50 8.16 9.45
C GLN A 67 -3.31 9.13 9.43
N HIS A 68 -3.00 9.71 8.27
CA HIS A 68 -1.84 10.56 8.01
C HIS A 68 -2.21 11.86 7.27
N GLY A 69 -3.40 12.41 7.52
CA GLY A 69 -3.81 13.73 7.07
C GLY A 69 -4.40 13.82 5.65
N HIS A 70 -4.73 12.71 5.00
CA HIS A 70 -5.30 12.70 3.65
C HIS A 70 -6.73 12.17 3.64
N ASP A 71 -7.68 12.93 3.09
CA ASP A 71 -9.07 12.47 2.95
C ASP A 71 -9.20 11.41 1.85
N HIS A 72 -8.57 10.27 2.09
CA HIS A 72 -8.47 9.18 1.14
C HIS A 72 -8.49 7.83 1.85
N SER A 73 -9.21 6.87 1.28
CA SER A 73 -9.22 5.48 1.72
C SER A 73 -8.51 4.61 0.70
N LYS A 74 -7.37 4.07 1.07
CA LYS A 74 -6.55 3.16 0.25
C LYS A 74 -5.81 2.21 1.16
N LYS A 75 -6.37 1.03 1.40
CA LYS A 75 -5.70 0.01 2.21
C LYS A 75 -4.33 -0.33 1.64
N THR A 76 -3.31 -0.07 2.42
CA THR A 76 -1.92 -0.32 2.08
C THR A 76 -1.33 -1.26 3.11
N CYS A 77 -0.75 -2.36 2.66
CA CYS A 77 -0.11 -3.35 3.52
C CYS A 77 1.38 -3.06 3.65
N LEU A 78 1.89 -3.22 4.86
CA LEU A 78 3.31 -3.11 5.18
C LEU A 78 3.84 -4.46 5.67
N TRP A 79 4.97 -4.88 5.11
CA TRP A 79 5.79 -5.97 5.61
C TRP A 79 7.03 -5.36 6.25
N LEU A 80 7.16 -5.50 7.57
CA LEU A 80 8.20 -4.85 8.36
C LEU A 80 9.23 -5.87 8.86
N LYS A 81 10.50 -5.54 8.69
CA LYS A 81 11.64 -6.25 9.28
C LYS A 81 12.40 -5.28 10.19
N ASN A 82 12.51 -5.60 11.47
CA ASN A 82 13.18 -4.80 12.50
C ASN A 82 12.71 -3.33 12.58
N LEU A 83 11.44 -3.11 12.30
CA LEU A 83 10.77 -1.82 12.40
C LEU A 83 9.54 -1.94 13.28
N PRO A 84 9.25 -0.95 14.13
CA PRO A 84 7.97 -0.88 14.84
C PRO A 84 6.82 -0.57 13.85
N ASN A 85 5.58 -0.85 14.25
CA ASN A 85 4.42 -0.42 13.51
C ASN A 85 4.43 1.09 13.31
N LEU A 86 3.95 1.53 12.15
CA LEU A 86 3.79 2.95 11.85
C LEU A 86 2.56 3.48 12.60
N GLU A 87 2.77 4.45 13.49
CA GLU A 87 1.69 5.06 14.25
C GLU A 87 0.99 6.17 13.45
N PRO A 88 -0.34 6.30 13.58
CA PRO A 88 -1.08 7.41 13.00
C PRO A 88 -0.52 8.77 13.44
N THR A 89 -0.45 9.73 12.51
CA THR A 89 0.09 11.07 12.79
C THR A 89 -0.97 12.16 12.77
N ASP A 90 -1.99 12.04 11.92
CA ASP A 90 -3.05 13.03 11.76
C ASP A 90 -4.31 12.32 11.24
N GLU A 91 -5.09 11.77 12.16
CA GLU A 91 -6.30 11.02 11.82
C GLU A 91 -7.45 11.99 11.54
N ILE A 92 -7.91 12.00 10.28
CA ILE A 92 -8.99 12.87 9.81
C ILE A 92 -10.27 12.09 9.49
N LYS A 93 -11.40 12.80 9.57
CA LYS A 93 -12.69 12.25 9.16
C LYS A 93 -12.85 12.34 7.64
N HIS A 94 -13.39 11.28 7.05
CA HIS A 94 -13.70 11.29 5.63
C HIS A 94 -14.83 12.25 5.27
N THR A 95 -14.63 12.99 4.18
CA THR A 95 -15.69 13.59 3.39
C THR A 95 -16.10 12.61 2.29
N TYR A 96 -17.40 12.50 2.01
CA TYR A 96 -17.90 11.52 1.06
C TYR A 96 -18.59 12.18 -0.13
N VAL A 97 -18.42 11.54 -1.29
CA VAL A 97 -19.18 11.85 -2.51
C VAL A 97 -20.16 10.68 -2.75
N ILE A 98 -21.41 10.99 -2.93
CA ILE A 98 -22.46 10.02 -3.29
C ILE A 98 -22.80 10.24 -4.76
N THR A 99 -22.61 9.20 -5.57
CA THR A 99 -22.93 9.24 -7.00
C THR A 99 -24.42 9.10 -7.26
N PRO A 100 -24.94 9.50 -8.44
CA PRO A 100 -26.36 9.37 -8.76
C PRO A 100 -26.93 7.95 -8.62
N ASN A 101 -26.08 6.92 -8.79
CA ASN A 101 -26.46 5.51 -8.58
C ASN A 101 -26.33 5.03 -7.12
N GLY A 102 -26.14 5.95 -6.16
CA GLY A 102 -26.10 5.68 -4.73
C GLY A 102 -24.78 5.12 -4.20
N LYS A 103 -23.72 5.03 -5.02
CA LYS A 103 -22.40 4.59 -4.55
C LYS A 103 -21.70 5.70 -3.76
N LYS A 104 -21.12 5.31 -2.64
CA LYS A 104 -20.42 6.20 -1.70
C LYS A 104 -18.90 6.01 -1.82
N TYR A 105 -18.18 7.11 -2.05
CA TYR A 105 -16.73 7.14 -2.13
C TYR A 105 -16.16 8.22 -1.22
N THR A 106 -14.95 8.02 -0.70
CA THR A 106 -14.22 9.14 -0.07
C THR A 106 -13.90 10.19 -1.12
N LYS A 107 -13.97 11.48 -0.73
CA LYS A 107 -13.77 12.60 -1.66
C LYS A 107 -12.42 12.50 -2.37
N GLY A 108 -11.34 12.29 -1.62
CA GLY A 108 -10.00 12.17 -2.19
C GLY A 108 -9.86 11.01 -3.18
N TRP A 109 -10.48 9.86 -2.91
CA TRP A 109 -10.49 8.74 -3.86
C TRP A 109 -11.27 9.09 -5.14
N TYR A 110 -12.41 9.75 -4.98
CA TYR A 110 -13.28 10.13 -6.10
C TYR A 110 -12.62 11.15 -7.03
N GLU A 111 -11.94 12.15 -6.45
CA GLU A 111 -11.24 13.22 -7.17
C GLU A 111 -9.90 12.79 -7.77
N THR A 112 -9.31 11.68 -7.31
CA THR A 112 -8.05 11.19 -7.87
C THR A 112 -8.24 10.65 -9.29
N PRO A 113 -7.45 11.12 -10.27
CA PRO A 113 -7.51 10.61 -11.64
C PRO A 113 -7.38 9.09 -11.70
N ARG A 114 -8.12 8.46 -12.64
CA ARG A 114 -8.17 6.99 -12.76
C ARG A 114 -7.02 6.41 -13.59
N ASN A 115 -5.85 7.00 -13.51
CA ASN A 115 -4.63 6.46 -14.14
C ASN A 115 -3.73 5.79 -13.10
N SER A 116 -2.85 4.91 -13.56
CA SER A 116 -1.96 4.13 -12.69
C SER A 116 -0.92 4.99 -11.98
N VAL A 117 -0.47 6.07 -12.61
CA VAL A 117 0.58 6.95 -12.06
C VAL A 117 0.08 7.65 -10.81
N ASP A 118 -1.06 8.36 -10.89
CA ASP A 118 -1.62 9.09 -9.73
C ASP A 118 -2.07 8.15 -8.62
N ARG A 119 -2.59 6.97 -8.97
CA ARG A 119 -3.05 5.98 -7.98
C ARG A 119 -1.93 5.18 -7.33
N SER A 120 -0.72 5.18 -7.89
CA SER A 120 0.44 4.49 -7.33
C SER A 120 1.29 5.37 -6.40
N ARG A 121 1.07 6.68 -6.39
CA ARG A 121 1.86 7.60 -5.55
C ARG A 121 1.70 7.28 -4.06
N THR A 122 2.83 7.35 -3.35
CA THR A 122 2.82 7.35 -1.88
C THR A 122 2.33 8.72 -1.37
N PHE A 123 1.46 8.70 -0.39
CA PHE A 123 0.96 9.92 0.23
C PHE A 123 2.04 10.59 1.08
N THR A 124 2.19 11.90 0.94
CA THR A 124 3.24 12.66 1.66
C THR A 124 3.15 12.50 3.17
N GLY A 125 1.95 12.46 3.74
CA GLY A 125 1.76 12.22 5.18
C GLY A 125 2.29 10.86 5.64
N ILE A 126 2.14 9.82 4.83
CA ILE A 126 2.70 8.49 5.11
C ILE A 126 4.23 8.54 5.01
N ALA A 127 4.77 9.15 3.95
CA ALA A 127 6.21 9.27 3.76
C ALA A 127 6.88 10.03 4.91
N ASN A 128 6.27 11.14 5.35
CA ASN A 128 6.75 11.92 6.49
C ASN A 128 6.70 11.11 7.78
N ALA A 129 5.61 10.37 8.03
CA ALA A 129 5.49 9.51 9.21
C ALA A 129 6.59 8.44 9.24
N MET A 130 6.89 7.82 8.10
CA MET A 130 7.99 6.84 8.00
C MET A 130 9.35 7.49 8.28
N ALA A 131 9.61 8.69 7.73
CA ALA A 131 10.84 9.42 7.97
C ALA A 131 11.02 9.80 9.44
N ASP A 132 9.95 10.30 10.08
CA ASP A 132 9.99 10.76 11.48
C ASP A 132 10.11 9.61 12.46
N GLN A 133 9.43 8.47 12.21
CA GLN A 133 9.37 7.36 13.14
C GLN A 133 10.47 6.32 12.93
N TRP A 134 11.01 6.19 11.74
CA TRP A 134 12.00 5.16 11.39
C TRP A 134 13.35 5.73 10.93
N GLY A 135 13.38 7.03 10.66
CA GLY A 135 14.58 7.74 10.20
C GLY A 135 15.71 7.89 11.23
#